data_4c2dd6db6fe760ef97014070d4cb1e57
#
_entry.id   4c2dd6db6fe760ef97014070d4cb1e57
#
_cell.length_a   1.000
_cell.length_b   1.000
_cell.length_c   1.000
_cell.angle_alpha   90.00
_cell.angle_beta   90.00
_cell.angle_gamma   90.00
#
_symmetry.space_group_name_H-M   'P 1'
#
loop_
_entity.id
_entity.type
_entity.pdbx_description
1 polymer ?
#
loop_
_entity_poly.entity_id
_entity_poly.type
_entity_poly.pdbx_seq_one_letter_code
_entity_poly.pdbx_strand_id
1 'polypeptide(L)'
;MITLSLIFASFVTAWSQSAVIKIDANNSNIHWMAKKVTGEHEGNINLIEGSLEMDGEMISGGSFTVDMTSISCTDLTGEYKGKLEGHLKSDDFFSVDKFPKASLIITKSEMKMKNHYLMSGALTIKGITHPIDFEMHAEGNSAMTKLVVDRSKYDVRFRSASFFENLGDKMIYDDFELAVNFKF
;
A
#
# COMPACT_ATOMS: atom_id res chain seq x y z
N MET A 1 37.28 50.19 -36.84
CA MET A 1 35.90 49.91 -36.32
C MET A 1 35.85 48.50 -35.93
N ILE A 2 35.81 48.25 -34.59
CA ILE A 2 35.72 46.87 -34.02
C ILE A 2 34.27 46.69 -33.64
N THR A 3 33.57 45.76 -34.32
CA THR A 3 32.20 45.38 -34.01
C THR A 3 32.19 44.31 -32.92
N LEU A 4 31.70 44.69 -31.74
CA LEU A 4 31.52 43.81 -30.59
C LEU A 4 30.20 43.05 -30.76
N SER A 5 30.23 41.72 -31.11
CA SER A 5 29.06 40.88 -31.16
C SER A 5 28.71 40.41 -29.75
N LEU A 6 27.59 40.90 -29.20
CA LEU A 6 26.99 40.35 -27.98
C LEU A 6 26.29 39.02 -28.30
N ILE A 7 26.79 37.90 -27.74
CA ILE A 7 26.12 36.59 -27.77
C ILE A 7 25.15 36.57 -26.60
N PHE A 8 23.85 36.65 -26.89
CA PHE A 8 22.78 36.39 -25.91
C PHE A 8 22.66 34.86 -25.67
N ALA A 9 23.15 34.38 -24.55
CA ALA A 9 22.88 33.02 -24.12
C ALA A 9 21.47 32.96 -23.52
N SER A 10 20.54 32.37 -24.26
CA SER A 10 19.18 32.08 -23.76
C SER A 10 19.23 30.89 -22.79
N PHE A 11 19.09 31.15 -21.50
CA PHE A 11 18.84 30.07 -20.51
C PHE A 11 17.41 29.59 -20.68
N VAL A 12 17.25 28.41 -21.28
CA VAL A 12 15.99 27.68 -21.26
C VAL A 12 15.87 26.99 -19.87
N THR A 13 15.07 27.57 -18.99
CA THR A 13 14.67 26.90 -17.76
C THR A 13 13.70 25.79 -18.13
N ALA A 14 14.14 24.52 -18.08
CA ALA A 14 13.26 23.38 -18.20
C ALA A 14 12.39 23.35 -16.93
N TRP A 15 11.10 23.63 -17.08
CA TRP A 15 10.13 23.45 -16.02
C TRP A 15 9.83 21.95 -15.96
N SER A 16 10.14 21.31 -14.82
CA SER A 16 9.68 19.96 -14.56
C SER A 16 8.16 19.96 -14.52
N GLN A 17 7.52 19.14 -15.35
CA GLN A 17 6.09 19.06 -15.45
C GLN A 17 5.60 18.00 -14.45
N SER A 18 4.99 18.44 -13.36
CA SER A 18 4.30 17.53 -12.45
C SER A 18 3.01 17.02 -13.09
N ALA A 19 2.78 15.73 -13.05
CA ALA A 19 1.56 15.09 -13.55
C ALA A 19 1.02 14.13 -12.50
N VAL A 20 -0.29 13.91 -12.53
CA VAL A 20 -0.95 12.90 -11.68
C VAL A 20 -1.53 11.81 -12.58
N ILE A 21 -1.09 10.58 -12.35
CA ILE A 21 -1.59 9.40 -13.04
C ILE A 21 -2.61 8.72 -12.13
N LYS A 22 -3.83 8.52 -12.62
CA LYS A 22 -4.86 7.79 -11.89
C LYS A 22 -4.69 6.29 -12.06
N ILE A 23 -4.83 5.55 -10.97
CA ILE A 23 -4.82 4.10 -10.97
C ILE A 23 -6.19 3.58 -11.43
N ASP A 24 -6.19 2.61 -12.32
CA ASP A 24 -7.38 1.85 -12.70
C ASP A 24 -7.72 0.84 -11.58
N ALA A 25 -8.62 1.23 -10.69
CA ALA A 25 -9.00 0.40 -9.56
C ALA A 25 -9.63 -0.94 -9.97
N ASN A 26 -10.33 -0.99 -11.12
CA ASN A 26 -11.00 -2.20 -11.59
C ASN A 26 -10.04 -3.25 -12.15
N ASN A 27 -8.89 -2.82 -12.67
CA ASN A 27 -7.84 -3.67 -13.22
C ASN A 27 -6.63 -3.81 -12.29
N SER A 28 -6.74 -3.28 -11.07
CA SER A 28 -5.73 -3.42 -10.01
C SER A 28 -6.13 -4.50 -9.02
N ASN A 29 -5.12 -5.14 -8.40
CA ASN A 29 -5.34 -6.19 -7.41
C ASN A 29 -4.49 -5.95 -6.16
N ILE A 30 -5.09 -6.15 -5.00
CA ILE A 30 -4.41 -6.17 -3.70
C ILE A 30 -4.73 -7.49 -3.02
N HIS A 31 -3.73 -8.33 -2.91
CA HIS A 31 -3.81 -9.65 -2.28
C HIS A 31 -3.14 -9.60 -0.91
N TRP A 32 -3.83 -10.06 0.13
CA TRP A 32 -3.29 -10.17 1.48
C TRP A 32 -2.99 -11.61 1.86
N MET A 33 -1.94 -11.80 2.64
CA MET A 33 -1.57 -13.07 3.26
C MET A 33 -1.22 -12.86 4.73
N ALA A 34 -1.81 -13.65 5.62
CA ALA A 34 -1.55 -13.60 7.06
C ALA A 34 -1.30 -15.00 7.62
N LYS A 35 -0.33 -15.12 8.52
CA LYS A 35 0.13 -16.40 9.08
C LYS A 35 -0.24 -16.53 10.54
N LYS A 36 -0.50 -17.76 10.95
CA LYS A 36 -0.65 -18.19 12.34
C LYS A 36 0.24 -19.43 12.57
N VAL A 37 0.46 -19.83 13.81
CA VAL A 37 1.30 -21.01 14.12
C VAL A 37 0.84 -22.27 13.38
N THR A 38 -0.47 -22.43 13.18
CA THR A 38 -1.07 -23.64 12.60
C THR A 38 -1.44 -23.52 11.11
N GLY A 39 -0.97 -22.51 10.42
CA GLY A 39 -1.24 -22.31 8.97
C GLY A 39 -1.32 -20.84 8.59
N GLU A 40 -1.92 -20.59 7.45
CA GLU A 40 -2.05 -19.25 6.87
C GLU A 40 -3.44 -19.07 6.26
N HIS A 41 -3.83 -17.83 6.03
CA HIS A 41 -5.00 -17.46 5.27
C HIS A 41 -4.64 -16.33 4.31
N GLU A 42 -5.33 -16.30 3.18
CA GLU A 42 -5.11 -15.32 2.13
C GLU A 42 -6.42 -14.85 1.50
N GLY A 43 -6.35 -13.71 0.83
CA GLY A 43 -7.52 -13.16 0.16
C GLY A 43 -7.26 -11.84 -0.52
N ASN A 44 -8.33 -11.11 -0.82
CA ASN A 44 -8.26 -9.85 -1.55
C ASN A 44 -8.92 -8.72 -0.78
N ILE A 45 -8.53 -7.49 -1.14
CA ILE A 45 -9.16 -6.25 -0.73
C ILE A 45 -9.22 -5.31 -1.94
N ASN A 46 -10.33 -4.59 -2.11
CA ASN A 46 -10.54 -3.73 -3.27
C ASN A 46 -9.92 -2.34 -3.07
N LEU A 47 -9.27 -1.84 -4.12
CA LEU A 47 -8.88 -0.45 -4.23
C LEU A 47 -10.13 0.39 -4.55
N ILE A 48 -10.36 1.48 -3.81
CA ILE A 48 -11.39 2.48 -4.11
C ILE A 48 -10.84 3.46 -5.15
N GLU A 49 -9.67 4.01 -4.86
CA GLU A 49 -8.99 5.00 -5.67
C GLU A 49 -7.49 4.98 -5.40
N GLY A 50 -6.73 5.40 -6.39
CA GLY A 50 -5.29 5.56 -6.28
C GLY A 50 -4.76 6.53 -7.30
N SER A 51 -3.62 7.16 -6.98
CA SER A 51 -2.89 8.01 -7.89
C SER A 51 -1.39 7.93 -7.64
N LEU A 52 -0.61 8.14 -8.68
CA LEU A 52 0.83 8.39 -8.63
C LEU A 52 1.08 9.83 -9.04
N GLU A 53 1.95 10.50 -8.31
CA GLU A 53 2.46 11.83 -8.65
C GLU A 53 3.79 11.66 -9.38
N MET A 54 3.95 12.37 -10.50
CA MET A 54 5.12 12.30 -11.35
C MET A 54 5.87 13.62 -11.32
N ASP A 55 7.19 13.56 -11.29
CA ASP A 55 8.11 14.65 -11.58
C ASP A 55 8.91 14.27 -12.83
N GLY A 56 8.47 14.76 -14.00
CA GLY A 56 8.92 14.24 -15.29
C GLY A 56 8.55 12.76 -15.46
N GLU A 57 9.55 11.90 -15.63
CA GLU A 57 9.36 10.45 -15.77
C GLU A 57 9.47 9.69 -14.43
N MET A 58 9.76 10.40 -13.32
CA MET A 58 9.95 9.77 -12.01
C MET A 58 8.69 9.83 -11.17
N ILE A 59 8.40 8.76 -10.46
CA ILE A 59 7.36 8.77 -9.43
C ILE A 59 7.89 9.57 -8.24
N SER A 60 7.18 10.62 -7.85
CA SER A 60 7.55 11.52 -6.75
C SER A 60 6.67 11.36 -5.52
N GLY A 61 5.45 10.84 -5.69
CA GLY A 61 4.47 10.67 -4.64
C GLY A 61 3.30 9.80 -5.07
N GLY A 62 2.24 9.78 -4.26
CA GLY A 62 1.01 9.10 -4.58
C GLY A 62 0.11 8.88 -3.38
N SER A 63 -1.14 8.52 -3.64
CA SER A 63 -2.10 8.20 -2.60
C SER A 63 -3.00 7.04 -3.02
N PHE A 64 -3.39 6.21 -2.07
CA PHE A 64 -4.19 5.01 -2.31
C PHE A 64 -5.20 4.84 -1.18
N THR A 65 -6.43 4.47 -1.50
CA THR A 65 -7.50 4.19 -0.54
C THR A 65 -8.14 2.85 -0.87
N VAL A 66 -8.26 1.98 0.13
CA VAL A 66 -8.87 0.66 0.01
C VAL A 66 -10.19 0.59 0.77
N ASP A 67 -11.11 -0.27 0.31
CA ASP A 67 -12.37 -0.58 0.95
C ASP A 67 -12.19 -1.74 1.94
N MET A 68 -12.10 -1.43 3.23
CA MET A 68 -11.95 -2.44 4.28
C MET A 68 -13.16 -3.37 4.39
N THR A 69 -14.34 -2.94 3.94
CA THR A 69 -15.56 -3.78 3.92
C THR A 69 -15.49 -4.88 2.87
N SER A 70 -14.63 -4.72 1.86
CA SER A 70 -14.42 -5.67 0.76
C SER A 70 -13.48 -6.83 1.11
N ILE A 71 -12.86 -6.84 2.31
CA ILE A 71 -11.98 -7.94 2.71
C ILE A 71 -12.66 -9.27 2.49
N SER A 72 -12.05 -10.11 1.66
CA SER A 72 -12.53 -11.44 1.32
C SER A 72 -11.41 -12.47 1.46
N CYS A 73 -11.78 -13.69 1.82
CA CYS A 73 -10.90 -14.85 1.93
C CYS A 73 -10.99 -15.68 0.64
N THR A 74 -9.87 -16.20 0.13
CA THR A 74 -9.81 -16.98 -1.10
C THR A 74 -9.41 -18.44 -0.89
N ASP A 75 -8.81 -18.78 0.25
CA ASP A 75 -8.36 -20.12 0.62
C ASP A 75 -9.42 -20.96 1.37
N LEU A 76 -10.54 -20.36 1.79
CA LEU A 76 -11.65 -21.05 2.46
C LEU A 76 -12.94 -20.94 1.65
N THR A 77 -13.88 -21.86 1.94
CA THR A 77 -15.22 -21.89 1.34
C THR A 77 -16.31 -22.06 2.39
N GLY A 78 -17.56 -21.78 2.00
CA GLY A 78 -18.75 -22.04 2.83
C GLY A 78 -18.74 -21.29 4.16
N GLU A 79 -19.15 -21.97 5.21
CA GLU A 79 -19.29 -21.38 6.56
C GLU A 79 -17.97 -20.89 7.15
N TYR A 80 -16.86 -21.62 6.90
CA TYR A 80 -15.55 -21.22 7.42
C TYR A 80 -15.05 -19.91 6.82
N LYS A 81 -15.28 -19.70 5.51
CA LYS A 81 -15.02 -18.42 4.85
C LYS A 81 -15.80 -17.30 5.52
N GLY A 82 -17.11 -17.45 5.68
CA GLY A 82 -17.95 -16.43 6.31
C GLY A 82 -17.55 -16.12 7.75
N LYS A 83 -17.16 -17.13 8.53
CA LYS A 83 -16.65 -16.94 9.90
C LYS A 83 -15.36 -16.13 9.92
N LEU A 84 -14.39 -16.44 9.04
CA LEU A 84 -13.13 -15.70 8.96
C LEU A 84 -13.37 -14.25 8.51
N GLU A 85 -14.11 -14.04 7.43
CA GLU A 85 -14.40 -12.69 6.92
C GLU A 85 -15.16 -11.85 7.95
N GLY A 86 -16.16 -12.41 8.63
CA GLY A 86 -16.88 -11.74 9.71
C GLY A 86 -15.96 -11.36 10.87
N HIS A 87 -15.04 -12.26 11.25
CA HIS A 87 -14.06 -11.98 12.31
C HIS A 87 -13.07 -10.87 11.90
N LEU A 88 -12.53 -10.92 10.68
CA LEU A 88 -11.63 -9.86 10.17
C LEU A 88 -12.30 -8.49 10.15
N LYS A 89 -13.61 -8.43 9.89
CA LYS A 89 -14.39 -7.18 9.86
C LYS A 89 -14.83 -6.69 11.23
N SER A 90 -14.86 -7.56 12.24
CA SER A 90 -15.34 -7.26 13.59
C SER A 90 -14.46 -6.28 14.36
N ASP A 91 -14.95 -5.82 15.53
CA ASP A 91 -14.22 -4.97 16.45
C ASP A 91 -12.97 -5.63 17.03
N ASP A 92 -12.94 -6.96 17.08
CA ASP A 92 -11.77 -7.73 17.55
C ASP A 92 -10.58 -7.63 16.57
N PHE A 93 -10.84 -7.18 15.31
CA PHE A 93 -9.80 -7.11 14.28
C PHE A 93 -9.74 -5.72 13.65
N PHE A 94 -10.34 -5.51 12.48
CA PHE A 94 -10.22 -4.23 11.75
C PHE A 94 -11.32 -3.22 12.06
N SER A 95 -12.40 -3.59 12.76
CA SER A 95 -13.53 -2.71 13.12
C SER A 95 -14.09 -1.96 11.91
N VAL A 96 -14.38 -2.67 10.82
CA VAL A 96 -14.66 -2.03 9.52
C VAL A 96 -15.91 -1.15 9.52
N ASP A 97 -16.87 -1.38 10.42
CA ASP A 97 -18.05 -0.53 10.59
C ASP A 97 -17.67 0.88 11.07
N LYS A 98 -16.57 0.99 11.85
CA LYS A 98 -16.03 2.27 12.34
C LYS A 98 -14.96 2.83 11.41
N PHE A 99 -14.20 1.95 10.79
CA PHE A 99 -13.06 2.28 9.92
C PHE A 99 -13.20 1.60 8.57
N PRO A 100 -14.15 2.03 7.72
CA PRO A 100 -14.44 1.35 6.45
C PRO A 100 -13.34 1.53 5.39
N LYS A 101 -12.32 2.35 5.66
CA LYS A 101 -11.23 2.64 4.74
C LYS A 101 -9.88 2.53 5.42
N ALA A 102 -8.87 2.10 4.66
CA ALA A 102 -7.46 2.28 4.99
C ALA A 102 -6.78 3.04 3.85
N SER A 103 -5.69 3.75 4.14
CA SER A 103 -5.02 4.59 3.14
C SER A 103 -3.51 4.56 3.28
N LEU A 104 -2.83 4.75 2.15
CA LEU A 104 -1.39 4.94 2.05
C LEU A 104 -1.11 6.23 1.30
N ILE A 105 -0.27 7.10 1.88
CA ILE A 105 0.25 8.30 1.20
C ILE A 105 1.76 8.10 1.06
N ILE A 106 2.28 8.15 -0.16
CA ILE A 106 3.72 8.16 -0.43
C ILE A 106 4.28 9.51 -0.02
N THR A 107 5.23 9.52 0.90
CA THR A 107 5.86 10.74 1.44
C THR A 107 7.26 10.97 0.89
N LYS A 108 7.90 9.90 0.38
CA LYS A 108 9.21 9.95 -0.26
C LYS A 108 9.30 8.87 -1.31
N SER A 109 9.96 9.20 -2.44
CA SER A 109 10.28 8.28 -3.51
C SER A 109 11.72 8.48 -3.93
N GLU A 110 12.48 7.40 -4.05
CA GLU A 110 13.87 7.43 -4.51
C GLU A 110 14.08 6.33 -5.55
N MET A 111 14.37 6.70 -6.78
CA MET A 111 14.68 5.74 -7.84
C MET A 111 16.09 5.17 -7.61
N LYS A 112 16.20 3.88 -7.33
CA LYS A 112 17.47 3.16 -7.11
C LYS A 112 18.10 2.70 -8.43
N MET A 113 17.29 2.26 -9.34
CA MET A 113 17.64 1.92 -10.72
C MET A 113 16.40 2.11 -11.60
N LYS A 114 16.56 1.98 -12.91
CA LYS A 114 15.44 2.14 -13.85
C LYS A 114 14.25 1.29 -13.41
N ASN A 115 13.09 1.93 -13.28
CA ASN A 115 11.81 1.31 -12.87
C ASN A 115 11.73 0.77 -11.43
N HIS A 116 12.80 0.89 -10.63
CA HIS A 116 12.83 0.41 -9.24
C HIS A 116 12.97 1.59 -8.27
N TYR A 117 12.04 1.66 -7.33
CA TYR A 117 11.92 2.75 -6.37
C TYR A 117 11.96 2.22 -4.95
N LEU A 118 12.67 2.92 -4.08
CA LEU A 118 12.51 2.82 -2.63
C LEU A 118 11.53 3.91 -2.20
N MET A 119 10.43 3.49 -1.61
CA MET A 119 9.34 4.36 -1.19
C MET A 119 9.25 4.42 0.33
N SER A 120 8.95 5.60 0.87
CA SER A 120 8.46 5.75 2.23
C SER A 120 7.06 6.32 2.17
N GLY A 121 6.19 5.85 3.07
CA GLY A 121 4.80 6.29 3.10
C GLY A 121 4.24 6.37 4.52
N ALA A 122 3.07 6.98 4.62
CA ALA A 122 2.24 7.03 5.81
C ALA A 122 1.04 6.10 5.60
N LEU A 123 1.04 4.94 6.25
CA LEU A 123 -0.04 3.95 6.19
C LEU A 123 -1.00 4.17 7.35
N THR A 124 -2.28 4.32 7.04
CA THR A 124 -3.35 4.50 8.04
C THR A 124 -4.29 3.30 8.02
N ILE A 125 -4.41 2.62 9.16
CA ILE A 125 -5.35 1.51 9.41
C ILE A 125 -6.04 1.78 10.74
N LYS A 126 -7.36 1.55 10.84
CA LYS A 126 -8.15 1.84 12.05
C LYS A 126 -7.97 3.28 12.58
N GLY A 127 -7.74 4.25 11.70
CA GLY A 127 -7.50 5.64 12.09
C GLY A 127 -6.12 5.92 12.70
N ILE A 128 -5.24 4.91 12.79
CA ILE A 128 -3.88 5.04 13.31
C ILE A 128 -2.91 5.08 12.14
N THR A 129 -1.98 6.04 12.14
CA THR A 129 -1.00 6.23 11.05
C THR A 129 0.40 5.90 11.52
N HIS A 130 1.10 5.07 10.76
CA HIS A 130 2.53 4.76 10.96
C HIS A 130 3.31 4.87 9.65
N PRO A 131 4.61 5.20 9.72
CA PRO A 131 5.48 5.15 8.56
C PRO A 131 5.69 3.70 8.11
N ILE A 132 5.81 3.54 6.79
CA ILE A 132 6.14 2.27 6.14
C ILE A 132 7.11 2.51 4.99
N ASP A 133 8.13 1.66 4.88
CA ASP A 133 9.06 1.63 3.76
C ASP A 133 8.81 0.38 2.91
N PHE A 134 8.88 0.53 1.60
CA PHE A 134 8.65 -0.58 0.67
C PHE A 134 9.34 -0.31 -0.67
N GLU A 135 9.55 -1.37 -1.44
CA GLU A 135 10.06 -1.25 -2.80
C GLU A 135 8.91 -1.32 -3.81
N MET A 136 9.00 -0.55 -4.88
CA MET A 136 8.03 -0.56 -5.98
C MET A 136 8.78 -0.73 -7.30
N HIS A 137 8.28 -1.62 -8.15
CA HIS A 137 8.68 -1.72 -9.54
C HIS A 137 7.56 -1.19 -10.42
N ALA A 138 7.87 -0.17 -11.25
CA ALA A 138 6.89 0.46 -12.15
C ALA A 138 7.40 0.40 -13.58
N GLU A 139 6.64 -0.26 -14.47
CA GLU A 139 7.00 -0.40 -15.88
C GLU A 139 5.78 -0.32 -16.78
N GLY A 140 5.89 0.48 -17.84
CA GLY A 140 4.80 0.71 -18.80
C GLY A 140 3.59 1.32 -18.10
N ASN A 141 2.46 0.62 -18.10
CA ASN A 141 1.21 1.04 -17.47
C ASN A 141 0.89 0.25 -16.19
N SER A 142 1.91 -0.24 -15.48
CA SER A 142 1.71 -1.02 -14.25
C SER A 142 2.79 -0.75 -13.22
N ALA A 143 2.41 -0.91 -11.94
CA ALA A 143 3.33 -0.92 -10.82
C ALA A 143 3.04 -2.10 -9.91
N MET A 144 4.09 -2.72 -9.39
CA MET A 144 4.02 -3.83 -8.45
C MET A 144 4.80 -3.51 -7.19
N THR A 145 4.23 -3.89 -6.05
CA THR A 145 4.92 -3.75 -4.76
C THR A 145 4.48 -4.83 -3.79
N LYS A 146 5.31 -5.07 -2.79
CA LYS A 146 5.00 -5.93 -1.65
C LYS A 146 5.24 -5.13 -0.38
N LEU A 147 4.22 -5.06 0.48
CA LEU A 147 4.31 -4.45 1.79
C LEU A 147 4.25 -5.53 2.87
N VAL A 148 5.05 -5.37 3.92
CA VAL A 148 4.92 -6.14 5.16
C VAL A 148 4.43 -5.18 6.23
N VAL A 149 3.29 -5.50 6.82
CA VAL A 149 2.58 -4.63 7.76
C VAL A 149 2.46 -5.32 9.12
N ASP A 150 3.01 -4.69 10.15
CA ASP A 150 2.83 -5.10 11.54
C ASP A 150 1.49 -4.57 12.05
N ARG A 151 0.50 -5.46 12.18
CA ARG A 151 -0.86 -5.14 12.62
C ARG A 151 -0.93 -4.64 14.07
N SER A 152 0.05 -5.00 14.89
CA SER A 152 0.08 -4.59 16.30
C SER A 152 0.19 -3.08 16.47
N LYS A 153 0.85 -2.40 15.51
CA LYS A 153 0.97 -0.94 15.45
C LYS A 153 -0.37 -0.22 15.22
N TYR A 154 -1.37 -0.93 14.68
CA TYR A 154 -2.70 -0.39 14.34
C TYR A 154 -3.80 -0.87 15.30
N ASP A 155 -3.41 -1.26 16.51
CA ASP A 155 -4.35 -1.74 17.54
C ASP A 155 -5.20 -2.95 17.11
N VAL A 156 -4.63 -3.83 16.28
CA VAL A 156 -5.21 -5.13 15.93
C VAL A 156 -4.59 -6.19 16.83
N ARG A 157 -5.21 -6.41 17.99
CA ARG A 157 -4.61 -7.15 19.11
C ARG A 157 -4.91 -8.63 19.14
N PHE A 158 -5.97 -9.09 18.50
CA PHE A 158 -6.47 -10.45 18.64
C PHE A 158 -5.37 -11.50 18.43
N ARG A 159 -5.10 -12.28 19.50
CA ARG A 159 -4.06 -13.35 19.52
C ARG A 159 -2.67 -12.90 19.05
N SER A 160 -2.30 -11.67 19.30
CA SER A 160 -0.98 -11.13 19.03
C SER A 160 -0.05 -11.35 20.22
N ALA A 161 1.16 -11.87 19.96
CA ALA A 161 2.18 -12.04 20.99
C ALA A 161 2.71 -10.71 21.53
N SER A 162 2.50 -9.60 20.83
CA SER A 162 2.83 -8.26 21.31
C SER A 162 1.93 -7.77 22.44
N PHE A 163 0.75 -8.42 22.64
CA PHE A 163 -0.23 -8.04 23.67
C PHE A 163 -0.58 -9.17 24.64
N PHE A 164 -0.38 -10.41 24.26
CA PHE A 164 -0.80 -11.56 25.07
C PHE A 164 0.32 -12.59 25.19
N GLU A 165 0.46 -13.15 26.37
CA GLU A 165 1.38 -14.27 26.66
C GLU A 165 0.67 -15.62 26.54
N ASN A 166 1.44 -16.71 26.45
CA ASN A 166 0.99 -18.10 26.52
C ASN A 166 -0.07 -18.48 25.47
N LEU A 167 0.00 -17.90 24.27
CA LEU A 167 -0.95 -18.16 23.18
C LEU A 167 -0.82 -19.56 22.58
N GLY A 168 0.39 -20.15 22.62
CA GLY A 168 0.65 -21.45 22.00
C GLY A 168 0.22 -21.51 20.53
N ASP A 169 -0.48 -22.57 20.14
CA ASP A 169 -0.96 -22.76 18.75
C ASP A 169 -2.04 -21.77 18.31
N LYS A 170 -2.55 -20.94 19.24
CA LYS A 170 -3.56 -19.92 18.93
C LYS A 170 -2.95 -18.60 18.43
N MET A 171 -1.64 -18.45 18.51
CA MET A 171 -0.96 -17.22 18.11
C MET A 171 -1.12 -16.94 16.61
N ILE A 172 -1.40 -15.68 16.30
CA ILE A 172 -1.41 -15.13 14.95
C ILE A 172 -0.22 -14.17 14.89
N TYR A 173 0.64 -14.33 13.88
CA TYR A 173 1.77 -13.43 13.69
C TYR A 173 1.30 -11.99 13.46
N ASP A 174 2.09 -11.04 13.92
CA ASP A 174 1.72 -9.63 13.80
C ASP A 174 1.96 -9.11 12.38
N ASP A 175 2.92 -9.65 11.68
CA ASP A 175 3.18 -9.30 10.29
C ASP A 175 2.19 -9.99 9.34
N PHE A 176 1.63 -9.20 8.43
CA PHE A 176 0.93 -9.69 7.24
C PHE A 176 1.48 -9.03 5.99
N GLU A 177 1.34 -9.71 4.86
CA GLU A 177 1.87 -9.27 3.57
C GLU A 177 0.74 -8.77 2.68
N LEU A 178 1.03 -7.70 1.92
CA LEU A 178 0.19 -7.22 0.83
C LEU A 178 0.99 -7.31 -0.47
N ALA A 179 0.55 -8.13 -1.40
CA ALA A 179 1.04 -8.13 -2.77
C ALA A 179 0.11 -7.26 -3.62
N VAL A 180 0.65 -6.21 -4.19
CA VAL A 180 -0.12 -5.18 -4.90
C VAL A 180 0.30 -5.12 -6.35
N ASN A 181 -0.68 -5.11 -7.26
CA ASN A 181 -0.46 -4.90 -8.67
C ASN A 181 -1.43 -3.82 -9.16
N PHE A 182 -0.89 -2.66 -9.47
CA PHE A 182 -1.63 -1.53 -9.99
C PHE A 182 -1.57 -1.46 -11.52
N LYS A 183 -2.68 -1.00 -12.13
CA LYS A 183 -2.79 -0.61 -13.53
C LYS A 183 -3.14 0.86 -13.65
N PHE A 184 -2.57 1.54 -14.65
CA PHE A 184 -2.82 2.96 -14.92
C PHE A 184 -2.64 3.30 -16.40
#